data_e26615fcc83da761af6f619ccaf353ab
#
_entry.id   e26615fcc83da761af6f619ccaf353ab
#
_cell.length_a   1.000
_cell.length_b   1.000
_cell.length_c   1.000
_cell.angle_alpha   90.00
_cell.angle_beta   90.00
_cell.angle_gamma   90.00
#
_symmetry.space_group_name_H-M   'P 1'
#
loop_
_entity.id
_entity.type
_entity.pdbx_description
1 polymer ?
#
loop_
_entity_poly.entity_id
_entity_poly.type
_entity_poly.pdbx_seq_one_letter_code
_entity_poly.pdbx_strand_id
1 'polypeptide(L)'
;MTSLNPKSAGLALPKLGGPGVTTKDLAIFTRQFATMISAGLPLVQCLDILSKQASKPGFGKIIADTTHEVEAGSTLSDALGKHRAVFDDLFRNMVAAGEAGGVLDEILMRLATYIEKADALKRKVQSAMVYPAVVLSVALGATAFMLIFIIPTFAKMFRSEEHTSELQSHSFISYAVF
;
A
#
# COMPACT_ATOMS: atom_id res chain seq x y z
N MET A 1 -9.07 16.33 35.53
CA MET A 1 -9.00 14.97 34.94
C MET A 1 -8.66 15.11 33.46
N THR A 2 -7.40 15.04 33.15
CA THR A 2 -6.87 15.30 31.81
C THR A 2 -6.75 13.97 31.07
N SER A 3 -7.62 13.74 30.09
CA SER A 3 -7.61 12.55 29.26
C SER A 3 -6.45 12.64 28.25
N LEU A 4 -5.38 11.89 28.47
CA LEU A 4 -4.30 11.67 27.51
C LEU A 4 -4.77 10.65 26.47
N ASN A 5 -5.11 11.14 25.28
CA ASN A 5 -5.38 10.31 24.11
C ASN A 5 -4.03 9.93 23.48
N PRO A 6 -3.60 8.66 23.47
CA PRO A 6 -2.38 8.24 22.78
C PRO A 6 -2.65 8.24 21.27
N LYS A 7 -2.23 9.31 20.58
CA LYS A 7 -2.08 9.26 19.12
C LYS A 7 -1.09 8.15 18.80
N SER A 8 -1.61 7.05 18.27
CA SER A 8 -0.81 6.00 17.65
C SER A 8 0.03 6.64 16.53
N ALA A 9 1.31 6.80 16.80
CA ALA A 9 2.31 7.13 15.78
C ALA A 9 2.51 5.90 14.89
N GLY A 10 1.51 5.61 14.06
CA GLY A 10 1.70 4.74 12.91
C GLY A 10 2.70 5.40 12.00
N LEU A 11 3.80 4.71 11.63
CA LEU A 11 4.67 5.10 10.54
C LEU A 11 3.78 5.27 9.30
N ALA A 12 3.33 6.49 9.05
CA ALA A 12 2.66 6.85 7.82
C ALA A 12 3.74 6.85 6.73
N LEU A 13 3.89 5.73 6.04
CA LEU A 13 4.61 5.70 4.77
C LEU A 13 3.95 6.77 3.87
N PRO A 14 4.73 7.68 3.29
CA PRO A 14 4.18 8.71 2.43
C PRO A 14 3.35 8.05 1.33
N LYS A 15 2.07 8.41 1.25
CA LYS A 15 1.21 8.03 0.13
C LYS A 15 1.65 8.82 -1.09
N LEU A 16 2.71 8.37 -1.75
CA LEU A 16 3.07 8.85 -3.07
C LEU A 16 2.06 8.28 -4.07
N GLY A 17 1.22 9.12 -4.61
CA GLY A 17 0.21 8.79 -5.61
C GLY A 17 -1.20 9.13 -5.13
N GLY A 18 -1.87 10.03 -5.86
CA GLY A 18 -3.29 10.33 -5.72
C GLY A 18 -4.16 9.22 -6.35
N PRO A 19 -5.50 9.38 -6.34
CA PRO A 19 -6.40 8.41 -6.92
C PRO A 19 -6.06 8.16 -8.40
N GLY A 20 -5.54 6.97 -8.68
CA GLY A 20 -5.17 6.52 -10.01
C GLY A 20 -3.70 6.69 -10.42
N VAL A 21 -2.88 7.47 -9.71
CA VAL A 21 -1.43 7.61 -9.99
C VAL A 21 -0.64 6.69 -9.05
N THR A 22 0.20 5.81 -9.61
CA THR A 22 1.05 4.92 -8.81
C THR A 22 2.43 5.54 -8.57
N THR A 23 3.12 5.08 -7.53
CA THR A 23 4.52 5.46 -7.26
C THR A 23 5.42 5.18 -8.47
N LYS A 24 5.12 4.11 -9.23
CA LYS A 24 5.81 3.77 -10.47
C LYS A 24 5.62 4.83 -11.56
N ASP A 25 4.38 5.31 -11.76
CA ASP A 25 4.09 6.34 -12.76
C ASP A 25 4.84 7.63 -12.42
N LEU A 26 4.86 8.01 -11.13
CA LEU A 26 5.59 9.17 -10.64
C LEU A 26 7.11 9.00 -10.81
N ALA A 27 7.65 7.81 -10.56
CA ALA A 27 9.08 7.53 -10.75
C ALA A 27 9.49 7.69 -12.22
N ILE A 28 8.70 7.14 -13.16
CA ILE A 28 8.94 7.24 -14.60
C ILE A 28 8.87 8.71 -15.05
N PHE A 29 7.82 9.43 -14.64
CA PHE A 29 7.66 10.85 -14.92
C PHE A 29 8.87 11.65 -14.44
N THR A 30 9.25 11.49 -13.17
CA THR A 30 10.36 12.27 -12.57
C THR A 30 11.69 11.96 -13.26
N ARG A 31 11.95 10.69 -13.62
CA ARG A 31 13.17 10.29 -14.35
C ARG A 31 13.21 10.91 -15.75
N GLN A 32 12.12 10.84 -16.50
CA GLN A 32 12.05 11.43 -17.83
C GLN A 32 12.17 12.94 -17.77
N PHE A 33 11.49 13.58 -16.82
CA PHE A 33 11.55 15.01 -16.60
C PHE A 33 12.99 15.47 -16.27
N ALA A 34 13.66 14.81 -15.32
CA ALA A 34 15.05 15.07 -15.00
C ALA A 34 15.98 14.98 -16.23
N THR A 35 15.81 13.92 -17.02
CA THR A 35 16.62 13.69 -18.22
C THR A 35 16.41 14.80 -19.28
N MET A 36 15.17 15.24 -19.47
CA MET A 36 14.84 16.30 -20.45
C MET A 36 15.36 17.66 -19.99
N ILE A 37 15.25 17.99 -18.69
CA ILE A 37 15.81 19.22 -18.13
C ILE A 37 17.33 19.20 -18.19
N SER A 38 17.98 18.08 -17.85
CA SER A 38 19.45 17.92 -17.99
C SER A 38 19.94 18.03 -19.44
N ALA A 39 19.10 17.69 -20.42
CA ALA A 39 19.39 17.89 -21.84
C ALA A 39 19.18 19.35 -22.31
N GLY A 40 18.80 20.26 -21.41
CA GLY A 40 18.60 21.69 -21.71
C GLY A 40 17.27 22.03 -22.37
N LEU A 41 16.29 21.13 -22.36
CA LEU A 41 14.96 21.43 -22.90
C LEU A 41 14.20 22.41 -21.99
N PRO A 42 13.43 23.35 -22.57
CA PRO A 42 12.63 24.28 -21.80
C PRO A 42 11.61 23.55 -20.90
N LEU A 43 11.43 24.04 -19.66
CA LEU A 43 10.58 23.44 -18.63
C LEU A 43 9.16 23.15 -19.13
N VAL A 44 8.51 24.14 -19.75
CA VAL A 44 7.15 24.03 -20.29
C VAL A 44 7.05 22.95 -21.37
N GLN A 45 8.04 22.90 -22.27
CA GLN A 45 8.08 21.90 -23.33
C GLN A 45 8.23 20.48 -22.77
N CYS A 46 9.04 20.30 -21.73
CA CYS A 46 9.17 19.01 -21.03
C CYS A 46 7.84 18.55 -20.47
N LEU A 47 7.14 19.44 -19.75
CA LEU A 47 5.84 19.14 -19.15
C LEU A 47 4.76 18.82 -20.20
N ASP A 48 4.71 19.59 -21.32
CA ASP A 48 3.77 19.30 -22.42
C ASP A 48 3.99 17.94 -23.04
N ILE A 49 5.24 17.57 -23.32
CA ILE A 49 5.59 16.24 -23.84
C ILE A 49 5.16 15.15 -22.86
N LEU A 50 5.48 15.31 -21.58
CA LEU A 50 5.19 14.32 -20.54
C LEU A 50 3.69 14.17 -20.26
N SER A 51 2.91 15.25 -20.40
CA SER A 51 1.45 15.20 -20.28
C SER A 51 0.82 14.28 -21.31
N LYS A 52 1.34 14.34 -22.55
CA LYS A 52 0.89 13.51 -23.69
C LYS A 52 1.38 12.07 -23.62
N GLN A 53 2.53 11.83 -23.00
CA GLN A 53 3.12 10.50 -22.85
C GLN A 53 2.65 9.75 -21.59
N ALA A 54 1.90 10.41 -20.72
CA ALA A 54 1.43 9.80 -19.47
C ALA A 54 0.57 8.56 -19.74
N SER A 55 0.93 7.42 -19.15
CA SER A 55 0.23 6.14 -19.31
C SER A 55 -1.22 6.17 -18.80
N LYS A 56 -1.54 7.12 -17.92
CA LYS A 56 -2.86 7.29 -17.31
C LYS A 56 -3.43 8.66 -17.64
N PRO A 57 -4.64 8.74 -18.23
CA PRO A 57 -5.26 10.00 -18.63
C PRO A 57 -5.40 11.00 -17.47
N GLY A 58 -5.72 10.51 -16.26
CA GLY A 58 -5.81 11.35 -15.06
C GLY A 58 -4.48 11.98 -14.67
N PHE A 59 -3.36 11.26 -14.83
CA PHE A 59 -2.04 11.79 -14.58
C PHE A 59 -1.61 12.78 -15.65
N GLY A 60 -1.88 12.47 -16.92
CA GLY A 60 -1.64 13.37 -18.05
C GLY A 60 -2.36 14.71 -17.87
N LYS A 61 -3.62 14.70 -17.39
CA LYS A 61 -4.37 15.90 -17.07
C LYS A 61 -3.70 16.73 -15.96
N ILE A 62 -3.25 16.09 -14.88
CA ILE A 62 -2.54 16.76 -13.78
C ILE A 62 -1.26 17.47 -14.30
N ILE A 63 -0.50 16.79 -15.17
CA ILE A 63 0.71 17.39 -15.77
C ILE A 63 0.33 18.55 -16.69
N ALA A 64 -0.74 18.42 -17.50
CA ALA A 64 -1.22 19.50 -18.37
C ALA A 64 -1.70 20.72 -17.57
N ASP A 65 -2.45 20.49 -16.48
CA ASP A 65 -2.86 21.57 -15.56
C ASP A 65 -1.63 22.28 -14.95
N THR A 66 -0.59 21.51 -14.58
CA THR A 66 0.69 22.04 -14.09
C THR A 66 1.39 22.87 -15.18
N THR A 67 1.36 22.42 -16.44
CA THR A 67 1.94 23.15 -17.59
C THR A 67 1.29 24.52 -17.74
N HIS A 68 -0.04 24.58 -17.74
CA HIS A 68 -0.78 25.85 -17.86
C HIS A 68 -0.46 26.83 -16.73
N GLU A 69 -0.29 26.34 -15.50
CA GLU A 69 0.07 27.21 -14.37
C GLU A 69 1.48 27.78 -14.52
N VAL A 70 2.43 27.00 -15.00
CA VAL A 70 3.80 27.45 -15.25
C VAL A 70 3.83 28.44 -16.43
N GLU A 71 3.06 28.20 -17.50
CA GLU A 71 2.88 29.15 -18.61
C GLU A 71 2.27 30.46 -18.16
N ALA A 72 1.38 30.44 -17.17
CA ALA A 72 0.80 31.62 -16.56
C ALA A 72 1.76 32.39 -15.62
N GLY A 73 2.99 31.87 -15.43
CA GLY A 73 4.05 32.51 -14.62
C GLY A 73 4.15 32.04 -13.19
N SER A 74 3.43 30.99 -12.81
CA SER A 74 3.61 30.34 -11.50
C SER A 74 4.94 29.58 -11.46
N THR A 75 5.54 29.44 -10.27
CA THR A 75 6.68 28.53 -10.07
C THR A 75 6.25 27.09 -10.29
N LEU A 76 7.17 26.19 -10.68
CA LEU A 76 6.87 24.77 -10.81
C LEU A 76 6.41 24.20 -9.47
N SER A 77 7.07 24.57 -8.37
CA SER A 77 6.72 24.13 -7.02
C SER A 77 5.30 24.53 -6.61
N ASP A 78 4.85 25.73 -6.95
CA ASP A 78 3.48 26.20 -6.66
C ASP A 78 2.44 25.47 -7.53
N ALA A 79 2.73 25.31 -8.81
CA ALA A 79 1.87 24.58 -9.75
C ALA A 79 1.67 23.12 -9.29
N LEU A 80 2.75 22.41 -8.91
CA LEU A 80 2.68 21.08 -8.32
C LEU A 80 1.93 21.05 -6.98
N GLY A 81 1.98 22.17 -6.24
CA GLY A 81 1.29 22.35 -4.96
C GLY A 81 -0.22 22.21 -5.03
N LYS A 82 -0.83 22.47 -6.19
CA LYS A 82 -2.27 22.27 -6.43
C LYS A 82 -2.66 20.79 -6.45
N HIS A 83 -1.71 19.89 -6.71
CA HIS A 83 -1.91 18.44 -6.82
C HIS A 83 -1.21 17.65 -5.70
N ARG A 84 -1.44 18.06 -4.44
CA ARG A 84 -0.81 17.45 -3.24
C ARG A 84 -1.04 15.95 -3.08
N ALA A 85 -2.10 15.42 -3.67
CA ALA A 85 -2.38 13.98 -3.64
C ALA A 85 -1.37 13.15 -4.47
N VAL A 86 -0.70 13.77 -5.43
CA VAL A 86 0.30 13.15 -6.31
C VAL A 86 1.72 13.57 -5.91
N PHE A 87 1.91 14.87 -5.71
CA PHE A 87 3.20 15.46 -5.35
C PHE A 87 3.20 15.82 -3.85
N ASP A 88 3.88 15.02 -3.06
CA ASP A 88 3.97 15.24 -1.61
C ASP A 88 4.78 16.48 -1.24
N ASP A 89 4.76 16.83 0.03
CA ASP A 89 5.48 18.01 0.52
C ASP A 89 6.99 17.93 0.30
N LEU A 90 7.57 16.72 0.40
CA LEU A 90 8.99 16.52 0.14
C LEU A 90 9.33 16.83 -1.32
N PHE A 91 8.56 16.27 -2.26
CA PHE A 91 8.74 16.52 -3.69
C PHE A 91 8.71 18.02 -4.01
N ARG A 92 7.68 18.71 -3.54
CA ARG A 92 7.48 20.15 -3.79
C ARG A 92 8.58 21.01 -3.20
N ASN A 93 8.96 20.74 -1.95
CA ASN A 93 10.01 21.51 -1.27
C ASN A 93 11.38 21.32 -1.93
N MET A 94 11.68 20.11 -2.40
CA MET A 94 12.90 19.85 -3.16
C MET A 94 12.88 20.58 -4.51
N VAL A 95 11.75 20.57 -5.23
CA VAL A 95 11.59 21.31 -6.48
C VAL A 95 11.74 22.82 -6.23
N ALA A 96 11.09 23.36 -5.20
CA ALA A 96 11.23 24.78 -4.84
C ALA A 96 12.69 25.18 -4.58
N ALA A 97 13.44 24.33 -3.84
CA ALA A 97 14.86 24.58 -3.61
C ALA A 97 15.69 24.51 -4.90
N GLY A 98 15.36 23.57 -5.81
CA GLY A 98 16.00 23.46 -7.12
C GLY A 98 15.74 24.64 -8.04
N GLU A 99 14.49 25.14 -8.06
CA GLU A 99 14.11 26.35 -8.82
C GLU A 99 14.86 27.57 -8.29
N ALA A 100 14.82 27.79 -6.98
CA ALA A 100 15.48 28.95 -6.36
C ALA A 100 17.02 28.92 -6.52
N GLY A 101 17.60 27.70 -6.50
CA GLY A 101 19.05 27.50 -6.66
C GLY A 101 19.53 27.39 -8.11
N GLY A 102 18.63 27.28 -9.09
CA GLY A 102 19.00 27.04 -10.50
C GLY A 102 19.58 25.66 -10.78
N VAL A 103 19.36 24.69 -9.90
CA VAL A 103 19.90 23.29 -9.95
C VAL A 103 18.76 22.28 -10.03
N LEU A 104 17.71 22.63 -10.76
CA LEU A 104 16.48 21.83 -10.86
C LEU A 104 16.76 20.42 -11.45
N ASP A 105 17.66 20.32 -12.41
CA ASP A 105 18.09 19.08 -13.04
C ASP A 105 18.69 18.09 -12.02
N GLU A 106 19.60 18.56 -11.18
CA GLU A 106 20.22 17.74 -10.14
C GLU A 106 19.19 17.29 -9.10
N ILE A 107 18.31 18.19 -8.67
CA ILE A 107 17.25 17.88 -7.70
C ILE A 107 16.25 16.86 -8.25
N LEU A 108 15.81 17.03 -9.50
CA LEU A 108 14.91 16.07 -10.15
C LEU A 108 15.56 14.69 -10.31
N MET A 109 16.86 14.61 -10.61
CA MET A 109 17.59 13.35 -10.69
C MET A 109 17.68 12.64 -9.32
N ARG A 110 17.91 13.41 -8.25
CA ARG A 110 17.90 12.89 -6.88
C ARG A 110 16.51 12.41 -6.48
N LEU A 111 15.45 13.17 -6.79
CA LEU A 111 14.05 12.79 -6.57
C LEU A 111 13.68 11.51 -7.32
N ALA A 112 14.02 11.39 -8.59
CA ALA A 112 13.79 10.18 -9.36
C ALA A 112 14.41 8.95 -8.69
N THR A 113 15.67 9.06 -8.29
CA THR A 113 16.37 7.98 -7.59
C THR A 113 15.74 7.61 -6.25
N TYR A 114 15.28 8.61 -5.49
CA TYR A 114 14.59 8.40 -4.22
C TYR A 114 13.26 7.65 -4.42
N ILE A 115 12.43 8.10 -5.37
CA ILE A 115 11.12 7.50 -5.64
C ILE A 115 11.28 6.08 -6.18
N GLU A 116 12.26 5.82 -7.05
CA GLU A 116 12.56 4.48 -7.57
C GLU A 116 12.95 3.50 -6.45
N LYS A 117 13.81 3.95 -5.52
CA LYS A 117 14.20 3.14 -4.35
C LYS A 117 13.00 2.87 -3.44
N ALA A 118 12.14 3.87 -3.21
CA ALA A 118 10.92 3.73 -2.41
C ALA A 118 9.94 2.74 -3.05
N ASP A 119 9.75 2.79 -4.37
CA ASP A 119 8.90 1.86 -5.11
C ASP A 119 9.47 0.42 -5.09
N ALA A 120 10.79 0.27 -5.26
CA ALA A 120 11.45 -1.02 -5.17
C ALA A 120 11.33 -1.65 -3.76
N LEU A 121 11.50 -0.84 -2.72
CA LEU A 121 11.32 -1.29 -1.33
C LEU A 121 9.88 -1.71 -1.06
N LYS A 122 8.89 -0.93 -1.49
CA LYS A 122 7.47 -1.25 -1.37
C LYS A 122 7.14 -2.59 -2.01
N ARG A 123 7.65 -2.86 -3.21
CA ARG A 123 7.46 -4.15 -3.90
C ARG A 123 8.10 -5.31 -3.15
N LYS A 124 9.32 -5.13 -2.60
CA LYS A 124 9.97 -6.16 -1.78
C LYS A 124 9.17 -6.51 -0.54
N VAL A 125 8.65 -5.50 0.16
CA VAL A 125 7.81 -5.69 1.35
C VAL A 125 6.51 -6.42 0.99
N GLN A 126 5.84 -6.01 -0.09
CA GLN A 126 4.62 -6.67 -0.56
C GLN A 126 4.86 -8.15 -0.90
N SER A 127 5.96 -8.45 -1.60
CA SER A 127 6.33 -9.84 -1.92
C SER A 127 6.65 -10.66 -0.67
N ALA A 128 7.32 -10.08 0.32
CA ALA A 128 7.61 -10.75 1.58
C ALA A 128 6.35 -11.05 2.41
N MET A 129 5.30 -10.23 2.29
CA MET A 129 4.03 -10.41 3.01
C MET A 129 3.17 -11.57 2.47
N VAL A 130 3.46 -12.09 1.27
CA VAL A 130 2.72 -13.22 0.68
C VAL A 130 2.89 -14.48 1.52
N TYR A 131 4.12 -14.79 1.95
CA TYR A 131 4.40 -15.98 2.75
C TYR A 131 3.63 -16.02 4.08
N PRO A 132 3.66 -14.98 4.94
CA PRO A 132 2.86 -14.96 6.16
C PRO A 132 1.35 -15.07 5.90
N ALA A 133 0.85 -14.46 4.84
CA ALA A 133 -0.57 -14.53 4.50
C ALA A 133 -1.01 -15.94 4.14
N VAL A 134 -0.20 -16.66 3.36
CA VAL A 134 -0.47 -18.07 3.02
C VAL A 134 -0.43 -18.96 4.26
N VAL A 135 0.60 -18.83 5.11
CA VAL A 135 0.73 -19.63 6.33
C VAL A 135 -0.46 -19.41 7.27
N LEU A 136 -0.86 -18.16 7.49
CA LEU A 136 -2.04 -17.83 8.30
C LEU A 136 -3.32 -18.39 7.71
N SER A 137 -3.51 -18.32 6.40
CA SER A 137 -4.69 -18.87 5.73
C SER A 137 -4.80 -20.37 5.91
N VAL A 138 -3.70 -21.10 5.77
CA VAL A 138 -3.65 -22.55 5.97
C VAL A 138 -3.92 -22.91 7.44
N ALA A 139 -3.29 -22.21 8.38
CA ALA A 139 -3.47 -22.46 9.81
C ALA A 139 -4.91 -22.22 10.26
N LEU A 140 -5.52 -21.10 9.84
CA LEU A 140 -6.92 -20.78 10.13
C LEU A 140 -7.87 -21.80 9.48
N GLY A 141 -7.60 -22.20 8.23
CA GLY A 141 -8.38 -23.23 7.52
C GLY A 141 -8.33 -24.57 8.22
N ALA A 142 -7.14 -25.03 8.63
CA ALA A 142 -6.97 -26.27 9.37
C ALA A 142 -7.68 -26.25 10.72
N THR A 143 -7.58 -25.14 11.45
CA THR A 143 -8.26 -24.96 12.74
C THR A 143 -9.78 -24.98 12.57
N ALA A 144 -10.30 -24.24 11.60
CA ALA A 144 -11.74 -24.23 11.32
C ALA A 144 -12.25 -25.63 10.90
N PHE A 145 -11.50 -26.35 10.07
CA PHE A 145 -11.84 -27.71 9.68
C PHE A 145 -11.89 -28.65 10.90
N MET A 146 -10.93 -28.54 11.81
CA MET A 146 -10.88 -29.34 13.03
C MET A 146 -12.09 -29.07 13.93
N LEU A 147 -12.43 -27.78 14.14
CA LEU A 147 -13.58 -27.38 14.96
C LEU A 147 -14.92 -27.84 14.38
N ILE A 148 -15.09 -27.75 13.06
CA ILE A 148 -16.39 -27.99 12.43
C ILE A 148 -16.63 -29.50 12.16
N PHE A 149 -15.56 -30.24 11.80
CA PHE A 149 -15.69 -31.65 11.38
C PHE A 149 -15.22 -32.64 12.44
N ILE A 150 -14.10 -32.41 13.09
CA ILE A 150 -13.48 -33.42 13.98
C ILE A 150 -14.14 -33.40 15.36
N ILE A 151 -14.30 -32.23 15.97
CA ILE A 151 -14.90 -32.15 17.32
C ILE A 151 -16.31 -32.69 17.38
N PRO A 152 -17.27 -32.38 16.48
CA PRO A 152 -18.61 -32.98 16.56
C PRO A 152 -18.62 -34.49 16.27
N THR A 153 -17.67 -34.97 15.49
CA THR A 153 -17.54 -36.44 15.25
C THR A 153 -17.12 -37.19 16.51
N PHE A 154 -16.15 -36.66 17.25
CA PHE A 154 -15.77 -37.22 18.56
C PHE A 154 -16.88 -37.10 19.61
N ALA A 155 -17.56 -35.94 19.67
CA ALA A 155 -18.67 -35.75 20.60
C ALA A 155 -19.82 -36.72 20.39
N LYS A 156 -20.09 -37.14 19.14
CA LYS A 156 -21.08 -38.19 18.83
C LYS A 156 -20.61 -39.56 19.26
N MET A 157 -19.31 -39.87 19.14
CA MET A 157 -18.75 -41.16 19.51
C MET A 157 -18.78 -41.36 21.03
N PHE A 158 -18.43 -40.34 21.82
CA PHE A 158 -18.51 -40.42 23.29
C PHE A 158 -19.95 -40.48 23.81
N ARG A 159 -20.91 -39.87 23.13
CA ARG A 159 -22.33 -39.94 23.52
C ARG A 159 -22.95 -41.33 23.26
N SER A 160 -22.41 -42.12 22.32
CA SER A 160 -22.88 -43.48 22.07
C SER A 160 -22.34 -44.48 23.08
N GLU A 161 -21.19 -44.23 23.74
CA GLU A 161 -20.68 -45.09 24.79
C GLU A 161 -21.39 -44.93 26.14
N GLU A 162 -21.89 -43.73 26.47
CA GLU A 162 -22.63 -43.50 27.71
C GLU A 162 -23.94 -44.28 27.78
N HIS A 163 -24.62 -44.48 26.66
CA HIS A 163 -25.83 -45.30 26.61
C HIS A 163 -25.59 -46.83 26.71
N THR A 164 -24.38 -47.31 26.37
CA THR A 164 -24.06 -48.73 26.47
C THR A 164 -23.68 -49.12 27.89
N SER A 165 -23.11 -48.24 28.68
CA SER A 165 -22.75 -48.49 30.08
C SER A 165 -23.96 -48.51 31.02
N GLU A 166 -24.99 -47.70 30.77
CA GLU A 166 -26.26 -47.75 31.57
C GLU A 166 -27.02 -49.04 31.36
N LEU A 167 -27.10 -49.59 30.14
CA LEU A 167 -27.76 -50.85 29.87
C LEU A 167 -27.04 -52.05 30.50
N GLN A 168 -25.70 -52.02 30.62
CA GLN A 168 -24.94 -53.08 31.32
C GLN A 168 -25.12 -53.01 32.82
N SER A 169 -25.22 -51.83 33.44
CA SER A 169 -25.44 -51.71 34.88
C SER A 169 -26.83 -52.20 35.30
N HIS A 170 -27.87 -51.97 34.51
CA HIS A 170 -29.21 -52.50 34.77
C HIS A 170 -29.33 -54.02 34.62
N SER A 171 -28.53 -54.63 33.73
CA SER A 171 -28.51 -56.06 33.54
C SER A 171 -27.89 -56.79 34.73
N PHE A 172 -26.83 -56.21 35.36
CA PHE A 172 -26.16 -56.82 36.52
C PHE A 172 -26.98 -56.78 37.81
N ILE A 173 -27.83 -55.79 37.99
CA ILE A 173 -28.73 -55.68 39.19
C ILE A 173 -29.87 -56.68 39.13
N SER A 174 -30.32 -57.07 37.96
CA SER A 174 -31.40 -58.07 37.80
C SER A 174 -31.00 -59.49 38.15
N TYR A 175 -29.72 -59.85 38.14
CA TYR A 175 -29.19 -61.17 38.52
C TYR A 175 -28.81 -61.32 39.98
N ALA A 176 -28.83 -60.22 40.76
CA ALA A 176 -28.46 -60.28 42.17
C ALA A 176 -29.66 -60.38 43.15
N VAL A 177 -30.89 -60.52 42.65
CA VAL A 177 -32.14 -60.56 43.48
C VAL A 177 -32.89 -61.90 43.40
N PHE A 178 -32.24 -63.00 43.01
CA PHE A 178 -32.81 -64.33 43.19
C PHE A 178 -31.85 -65.22 43.89
#